data_1246ce61044bc1454ea8869f5dbc409d
#
_entry.id   1246ce61044bc1454ea8869f5dbc409d
#
_cell.length_a   1.000
_cell.length_b   1.000
_cell.length_c   1.000
_cell.angle_alpha   90.00
_cell.angle_beta   90.00
_cell.angle_gamma   90.00
#
_symmetry.space_group_name_H-M   'P 1'
#
loop_
_entity.id
_entity.type
_entity.pdbx_description
1 polymer ?
#
loop_
_entity_poly.entity_id
_entity_poly.type
_entity_poly.pdbx_seq_one_letter_code
_entity_poly.pdbx_strand_id
1 'polypeptide(L)'
;MPKPDFGGLHPDPNLVYAKELVNIMYADDAPDFGAANDGDGDRNMILGKKFFVTPSDSLAILTDNYDLIPAYKGGIYGVAKSMATSTAVARVASARNIGYYEVPTGWKYFVNLMDSKRITFCGEESFGTGSSHI
;
A
#
# COMPACT_ATOMS: atom_id res chain seq x y z
N MET A 1 -22.71 -2.28 9.54
CA MET A 1 -22.61 -2.16 11.01
C MET A 1 -21.45 -3.02 11.48
N PRO A 2 -20.60 -2.53 12.40
CA PRO A 2 -19.55 -3.34 13.01
C PRO A 2 -20.17 -4.61 13.66
N LYS A 3 -19.47 -5.73 13.54
CA LYS A 3 -19.88 -7.00 14.15
C LYS A 3 -18.82 -7.42 15.18
N PRO A 4 -19.22 -8.01 16.32
CA PRO A 4 -18.26 -8.62 17.24
C PRO A 4 -17.42 -9.65 16.50
N ASP A 5 -16.13 -9.73 16.87
CA ASP A 5 -15.20 -10.70 16.28
C ASP A 5 -15.18 -10.68 14.72
N PHE A 6 -15.26 -9.49 14.15
CA PHE A 6 -15.35 -9.27 12.69
C PHE A 6 -16.44 -10.14 12.00
N GLY A 7 -17.48 -10.57 12.76
CA GLY A 7 -18.52 -11.48 12.29
C GLY A 7 -18.04 -12.92 12.08
N GLY A 8 -16.98 -13.34 12.78
CA GLY A 8 -16.34 -14.64 12.64
C GLY A 8 -15.42 -14.76 11.41
N LEU A 9 -15.11 -13.63 10.76
CA LEU A 9 -14.19 -13.59 9.63
C LEU A 9 -12.76 -13.30 10.10
N HIS A 10 -11.78 -13.71 9.30
CA HIS A 10 -10.39 -13.35 9.51
C HIS A 10 -10.12 -11.98 8.83
N PRO A 11 -9.78 -10.93 9.59
CA PRO A 11 -9.63 -9.58 9.04
C PRO A 11 -8.24 -9.36 8.42
N ASP A 12 -7.90 -10.14 7.40
CA ASP A 12 -6.64 -10.05 6.68
C ASP A 12 -6.92 -9.72 5.20
N PRO A 13 -6.37 -8.62 4.65
CA PRO A 13 -6.66 -8.14 3.32
C PRO A 13 -5.92 -8.97 2.25
N ASN A 14 -6.37 -10.16 1.98
CA ASN A 14 -5.84 -11.04 0.94
C ASN A 14 -6.94 -11.72 0.13
N LEU A 15 -6.56 -12.34 -0.97
CA LEU A 15 -7.50 -12.98 -1.90
C LEU A 15 -8.30 -14.13 -1.30
N VAL A 16 -7.81 -14.73 -0.22
CA VAL A 16 -8.46 -15.87 0.44
C VAL A 16 -9.53 -15.41 1.41
N TYR A 17 -9.18 -14.46 2.29
CA TYR A 17 -10.09 -13.98 3.34
C TYR A 17 -11.06 -12.91 2.84
N ALA A 18 -10.66 -12.05 1.91
CA ALA A 18 -11.55 -11.08 1.27
C ALA A 18 -12.29 -11.65 0.04
N LYS A 19 -12.63 -12.93 0.07
CA LYS A 19 -13.21 -13.66 -1.08
C LYS A 19 -14.49 -13.05 -1.62
N GLU A 20 -15.34 -12.46 -0.78
CA GLU A 20 -16.55 -11.78 -1.20
C GLU A 20 -16.21 -10.57 -2.11
N LEU A 21 -15.27 -9.74 -1.69
CA LEU A 21 -14.78 -8.61 -2.49
C LEU A 21 -14.15 -9.10 -3.80
N VAL A 22 -13.34 -10.15 -3.74
CA VAL A 22 -12.72 -10.74 -4.94
C VAL A 22 -13.78 -11.18 -5.94
N ASN A 23 -14.83 -11.88 -5.48
CA ASN A 23 -15.92 -12.34 -6.36
C ASN A 23 -16.63 -11.16 -7.03
N ILE A 24 -16.89 -10.06 -6.31
CA ILE A 24 -17.48 -8.85 -6.86
C ILE A 24 -16.56 -8.22 -7.91
N MET A 25 -15.26 -8.09 -7.61
CA MET A 25 -14.30 -7.41 -8.49
C MET A 25 -13.96 -8.19 -9.76
N TYR A 26 -14.20 -9.50 -9.77
CA TYR A 26 -13.97 -10.36 -10.94
C TYR A 26 -15.24 -10.68 -11.75
N ALA A 27 -16.41 -10.18 -11.34
CA ALA A 27 -17.66 -10.30 -12.11
C ALA A 27 -17.62 -9.42 -13.38
N ASP A 28 -18.54 -9.67 -14.32
CA ASP A 28 -18.61 -8.92 -15.57
C ASP A 28 -19.07 -7.47 -15.37
N ASP A 29 -19.93 -7.25 -14.38
CA ASP A 29 -20.43 -5.95 -13.93
C ASP A 29 -19.63 -5.35 -12.77
N ALA A 30 -18.40 -5.82 -12.56
CA ALA A 30 -17.54 -5.36 -11.47
C ALA A 30 -17.37 -3.84 -11.46
N PRO A 31 -17.33 -3.20 -10.28
CA PRO A 31 -16.95 -1.81 -10.16
C PRO A 31 -15.48 -1.59 -10.57
N ASP A 32 -15.10 -0.34 -10.77
CA ASP A 32 -13.73 0.01 -11.19
C ASP A 32 -12.71 -0.15 -10.06
N PHE A 33 -13.15 -0.07 -8.80
CA PHE A 33 -12.27 -0.06 -7.62
C PHE A 33 -12.86 -0.85 -6.47
N GLY A 34 -12.02 -1.65 -5.81
CA GLY A 34 -12.31 -2.34 -4.57
C GLY A 34 -11.13 -2.29 -3.61
N ALA A 35 -11.42 -2.21 -2.32
CA ALA A 35 -10.40 -2.20 -1.27
C ALA A 35 -10.84 -3.01 -0.05
N ALA A 36 -9.88 -3.63 0.61
CA ALA A 36 -10.06 -4.27 1.90
C ALA A 36 -8.91 -3.88 2.84
N ASN A 37 -9.22 -3.63 4.09
CA ASN A 37 -8.24 -3.37 5.15
C ASN A 37 -8.25 -4.49 6.17
N ASP A 38 -7.18 -4.60 6.94
CA ASP A 38 -7.14 -5.45 8.12
C ASP A 38 -7.81 -4.80 9.34
N GLY A 39 -7.71 -5.45 10.50
CA GLY A 39 -8.46 -5.07 11.69
C GLY A 39 -8.09 -3.72 12.29
N ASP A 40 -6.84 -3.29 12.16
CA ASP A 40 -6.31 -2.00 12.64
C ASP A 40 -5.99 -1.02 11.51
N GLY A 41 -6.14 -1.46 10.25
CA GLY A 41 -6.13 -0.58 9.09
C GLY A 41 -4.75 -0.17 8.58
N ASP A 42 -3.66 -0.80 9.05
CA ASP A 42 -2.30 -0.51 8.58
C ASP A 42 -1.93 -1.27 7.29
N ARG A 43 -2.70 -2.30 6.97
CA ARG A 43 -2.59 -3.07 5.72
C ARG A 43 -3.82 -2.87 4.85
N ASN A 44 -3.60 -2.84 3.53
CA ASN A 44 -4.68 -2.65 2.57
C ASN A 44 -4.44 -3.48 1.30
N MET A 45 -5.52 -4.07 0.78
CA MET A 45 -5.53 -4.75 -0.51
C MET A 45 -6.35 -3.93 -1.49
N ILE A 46 -5.80 -3.70 -2.68
CA ILE A 46 -6.46 -2.96 -3.75
C ILE A 46 -6.75 -3.88 -4.93
N LEU A 47 -7.96 -3.77 -5.44
CA LEU A 47 -8.43 -4.46 -6.64
C LEU A 47 -8.98 -3.46 -7.64
N GLY A 48 -8.57 -3.57 -8.88
CA GLY A 48 -9.27 -3.00 -10.02
C GLY A 48 -10.23 -4.01 -10.63
N LYS A 49 -11.01 -3.59 -11.62
CA LYS A 49 -11.90 -4.49 -12.36
C LYS A 49 -11.12 -5.64 -12.99
N LYS A 50 -11.38 -6.88 -12.50
CA LYS A 50 -10.67 -8.10 -12.90
C LYS A 50 -9.15 -8.01 -12.77
N PHE A 51 -8.66 -7.21 -11.83
CA PHE A 51 -7.24 -6.95 -11.64
C PHE A 51 -6.87 -6.89 -10.16
N PHE A 52 -5.84 -7.62 -9.78
CA PHE A 52 -5.28 -7.62 -8.43
C PHE A 52 -3.97 -6.81 -8.39
N VAL A 53 -3.93 -5.79 -7.56
CA VAL A 53 -2.69 -5.07 -7.25
C VAL A 53 -1.93 -5.88 -6.21
N THR A 54 -0.76 -6.40 -6.58
CA THR A 54 0.05 -7.19 -5.63
C THR A 54 0.53 -6.32 -4.47
N PRO A 55 0.69 -6.89 -3.26
CA PRO A 55 1.18 -6.13 -2.10
C PRO A 55 2.52 -5.46 -2.37
N SER A 56 3.37 -6.15 -3.11
CA SER A 56 4.70 -5.64 -3.48
C SER A 56 4.68 -4.46 -4.45
N ASP A 57 3.61 -4.29 -5.22
CA ASP A 57 3.55 -3.24 -6.26
C ASP A 57 2.70 -2.04 -5.84
N SER A 58 1.87 -2.16 -4.78
CA SER A 58 1.01 -1.09 -4.31
C SER A 58 1.78 0.19 -3.97
N LEU A 59 2.94 0.06 -3.31
CA LEU A 59 3.81 1.19 -2.99
C LEU A 59 4.33 1.90 -4.26
N ALA A 60 4.65 1.16 -5.32
CA ALA A 60 5.09 1.73 -6.58
C ALA A 60 3.99 2.57 -7.23
N ILE A 61 2.74 2.06 -7.21
CA ILE A 61 1.58 2.78 -7.74
C ILE A 61 1.33 4.07 -6.95
N LEU A 62 1.35 4.01 -5.62
CA LEU A 62 1.22 5.20 -4.77
C LEU A 62 2.31 6.23 -5.04
N THR A 63 3.55 5.77 -5.17
CA THR A 63 4.69 6.64 -5.42
C THR A 63 4.63 7.27 -6.82
N ASP A 64 4.17 6.55 -7.83
CA ASP A 64 4.06 7.10 -9.18
C ASP A 64 2.95 8.14 -9.30
N ASN A 65 1.93 8.07 -8.45
CA ASN A 65 0.77 8.93 -8.48
C ASN A 65 0.67 9.87 -7.27
N TYR A 66 1.77 10.17 -6.58
CA TYR A 66 1.76 10.99 -5.37
C TYR A 66 1.15 12.37 -5.58
N ASP A 67 1.31 12.95 -6.76
CA ASP A 67 0.82 14.27 -7.14
C ASP A 67 -0.70 14.35 -7.29
N LEU A 68 -1.39 13.21 -7.39
CA LEU A 68 -2.85 13.13 -7.31
C LEU A 68 -3.37 13.24 -5.87
N ILE A 69 -2.52 13.01 -4.87
CA ILE A 69 -2.88 13.10 -3.45
C ILE A 69 -2.76 14.55 -3.00
N PRO A 70 -3.86 15.19 -2.54
CA PRO A 70 -3.84 16.64 -2.22
C PRO A 70 -2.71 17.08 -1.29
N ALA A 71 -2.38 16.26 -0.28
CA ALA A 71 -1.32 16.54 0.69
C ALA A 71 0.09 16.54 0.09
N TYR A 72 0.29 15.88 -1.07
CA TYR A 72 1.61 15.69 -1.67
C TYR A 72 1.79 16.37 -3.03
N LYS A 73 0.87 17.25 -3.43
CA LYS A 73 0.98 18.04 -4.66
C LYS A 73 2.26 18.88 -4.75
N GLY A 74 2.83 19.24 -3.62
CA GLY A 74 4.10 19.99 -3.53
C GLY A 74 5.35 19.13 -3.66
N GLY A 75 5.20 17.83 -3.81
CA GLY A 75 6.30 16.86 -3.86
C GLY A 75 6.38 15.97 -2.63
N ILE A 76 7.25 14.96 -2.71
CA ILE A 76 7.56 14.04 -1.62
C ILE A 76 9.08 13.99 -1.40
N TYR A 77 9.51 13.72 -0.18
CA TYR A 77 10.95 13.64 0.16
C TYR A 77 11.61 12.39 -0.44
N GLY A 78 10.92 11.27 -0.36
CA GLY A 78 11.44 9.99 -0.81
C GLY A 78 10.48 8.85 -0.49
N VAL A 79 10.90 7.65 -0.87
CA VAL A 79 10.18 6.41 -0.61
C VAL A 79 11.11 5.33 -0.07
N ALA A 80 10.64 4.54 0.86
CA ALA A 80 11.37 3.37 1.38
C ALA A 80 10.55 2.10 1.23
N LYS A 81 11.22 0.99 0.92
CA LYS A 81 10.63 -0.35 0.91
C LYS A 81 11.38 -1.31 1.83
N SER A 82 10.71 -2.35 2.30
CA SER A 82 11.39 -3.51 2.89
C SER A 82 12.17 -4.28 1.82
N MET A 83 13.23 -4.99 2.21
CA MET A 83 14.05 -5.76 1.27
C MET A 83 13.25 -6.79 0.47
N ALA A 84 12.19 -7.36 1.08
CA ALA A 84 11.33 -8.35 0.45
C ALA A 84 10.31 -7.75 -0.54
N THR A 85 10.07 -6.45 -0.50
CA THR A 85 9.13 -5.75 -1.40
C THR A 85 9.72 -5.63 -2.81
N SER A 86 8.85 -5.62 -3.83
CA SER A 86 9.21 -5.48 -5.25
C SER A 86 10.14 -4.27 -5.51
N THR A 87 11.06 -4.45 -6.44
CA THR A 87 11.92 -3.37 -6.95
C THR A 87 11.19 -2.39 -7.88
N ALA A 88 9.91 -2.59 -8.15
CA ALA A 88 9.12 -1.69 -8.99
C ALA A 88 9.18 -0.24 -8.49
N VAL A 89 9.08 -0.02 -7.17
CA VAL A 89 9.18 1.31 -6.58
C VAL A 89 10.55 1.98 -6.80
N ALA A 90 11.64 1.22 -6.91
CA ALA A 90 12.96 1.77 -7.22
C ALA A 90 13.00 2.36 -8.64
N ARG A 91 12.34 1.70 -9.59
CA ARG A 91 12.21 2.21 -10.97
C ARG A 91 11.38 3.48 -11.03
N VAL A 92 10.27 3.52 -10.29
CA VAL A 92 9.43 4.71 -10.16
C VAL A 92 10.22 5.86 -9.54
N ALA A 93 10.91 5.62 -8.42
CA ALA A 93 11.71 6.63 -7.74
C ALA A 93 12.78 7.23 -8.66
N SER A 94 13.48 6.37 -9.44
CA SER A 94 14.43 6.82 -10.45
C SER A 94 13.78 7.67 -11.55
N ALA A 95 12.66 7.22 -12.10
CA ALA A 95 11.95 7.92 -13.18
C ALA A 95 11.39 9.29 -12.73
N ARG A 96 10.94 9.38 -11.48
CA ARG A 96 10.38 10.59 -10.86
C ARG A 96 11.44 11.47 -10.17
N ASN A 97 12.71 11.05 -10.15
CA ASN A 97 13.80 11.72 -9.42
C ASN A 97 13.50 11.91 -7.93
N ILE A 98 12.99 10.85 -7.29
CA ILE A 98 12.60 10.79 -5.87
C ILE A 98 13.67 10.00 -5.11
N GLY A 99 13.97 10.40 -3.86
CA GLY A 99 14.85 9.67 -2.97
C GLY A 99 14.36 8.22 -2.73
N TYR A 100 15.26 7.23 -2.82
CA TYR A 100 14.91 5.82 -2.64
C TYR A 100 15.77 5.16 -1.57
N TYR A 101 15.11 4.37 -0.73
CA TYR A 101 15.75 3.65 0.37
C TYR A 101 15.23 2.21 0.44
N GLU A 102 16.11 1.30 0.79
CA GLU A 102 15.78 -0.09 1.07
C GLU A 102 16.21 -0.42 2.50
N VAL A 103 15.31 -1.02 3.28
CA VAL A 103 15.53 -1.34 4.69
C VAL A 103 15.19 -2.81 4.96
N PRO A 104 15.72 -3.40 6.04
CA PRO A 104 15.25 -4.72 6.49
C PRO A 104 13.74 -4.69 6.75
N THR A 105 13.09 -5.85 6.67
CA THR A 105 11.67 -5.99 7.01
C THR A 105 11.42 -5.64 8.46
N GLY A 106 10.44 -4.79 8.70
CA GLY A 106 10.01 -4.35 10.02
C GLY A 106 9.80 -2.84 10.10
N TRP A 107 8.64 -2.45 10.63
CA TRP A 107 8.17 -1.07 10.67
C TRP A 107 9.17 -0.09 11.30
N LYS A 108 9.87 -0.51 12.34
CA LYS A 108 10.87 0.30 13.04
C LYS A 108 11.97 0.89 12.15
N TYR A 109 12.28 0.26 11.04
CA TYR A 109 13.33 0.73 10.15
C TYR A 109 12.89 1.92 9.29
N PHE A 110 11.59 2.10 9.10
CA PHE A 110 11.04 3.25 8.38
C PHE A 110 10.97 4.50 9.25
N VAL A 111 10.69 4.35 10.54
CA VAL A 111 10.47 5.47 11.47
C VAL A 111 11.64 6.47 11.44
N ASN A 112 12.88 6.00 11.56
CA ASN A 112 14.05 6.88 11.54
C ASN A 112 14.19 7.68 10.23
N LEU A 113 13.78 7.09 9.10
CA LEU A 113 13.81 7.76 7.80
C LEU A 113 12.70 8.80 7.69
N MET A 114 11.52 8.52 8.26
CA MET A 114 10.41 9.47 8.33
C MET A 114 10.74 10.65 9.24
N ASP A 115 11.23 10.39 10.46
CA ASP A 115 11.59 11.42 11.44
C ASP A 115 12.68 12.34 10.91
N SER A 116 13.63 11.79 10.16
CA SER A 116 14.67 12.58 9.50
C SER A 116 14.23 13.28 8.21
N LYS A 117 12.95 13.19 7.83
CA LYS A 117 12.35 13.75 6.61
C LYS A 117 13.05 13.26 5.33
N ARG A 118 13.55 12.05 5.32
CA ARG A 118 14.15 11.44 4.14
C ARG A 118 13.14 10.74 3.25
N ILE A 119 12.04 10.27 3.85
CA ILE A 119 10.96 9.60 3.12
C ILE A 119 9.60 10.19 3.49
N THR A 120 8.68 10.11 2.55
CA THR A 120 7.27 10.43 2.72
C THR A 120 6.43 9.17 2.74
N PHE A 121 6.76 8.19 1.89
CA PHE A 121 6.08 6.91 1.84
C PHE A 121 7.00 5.76 2.23
N CYS A 122 6.41 4.75 2.83
CA CYS A 122 7.06 3.45 3.01
C CYS A 122 6.06 2.32 2.79
N GLY A 123 6.57 1.13 2.50
CA GLY A 123 5.71 -0.04 2.33
C GLY A 123 6.47 -1.35 2.42
N GLU A 124 5.69 -2.39 2.72
CA GLU A 124 6.14 -3.76 2.89
C GLU A 124 5.41 -4.70 1.92
N GLU A 125 5.96 -5.87 1.72
CA GLU A 125 5.35 -6.95 0.94
C GLU A 125 4.06 -7.50 1.54
N SER A 126 3.78 -7.16 2.79
CA SER A 126 2.59 -7.54 3.56
C SER A 126 1.39 -6.62 3.36
N PHE A 127 1.41 -5.68 2.43
CA PHE A 127 0.50 -4.54 2.29
C PHE A 127 0.66 -3.44 3.37
N GLY A 128 1.56 -3.58 4.32
CA GLY A 128 1.89 -2.52 5.26
C GLY A 128 2.33 -1.28 4.50
N THR A 129 1.64 -0.16 4.70
CA THR A 129 1.90 1.08 3.98
C THR A 129 1.78 2.26 4.94
N GLY A 130 2.73 3.15 4.91
CA GLY A 130 2.75 4.34 5.75
C GLY A 130 3.14 5.60 5.03
N SER A 131 2.74 6.72 5.60
CA SER A 131 3.09 8.05 5.10
C SER A 131 3.42 9.02 6.23
N SER A 132 4.22 10.02 5.93
CA SER A 132 4.61 11.07 6.88
C SER A 132 3.53 12.15 7.09
N HIS A 133 2.35 11.97 6.55
CA HIS A 133 1.27 12.96 6.60
C HIS A 133 0.47 12.92 7.92
N ILE A 134 0.54 11.83 8.64
CA ILE A 134 -0.24 11.58 9.86
C ILE A 134 0.66 11.78 11.07
#